data_2a92a87eafd5f488e64ac5efe7593d90
#
_entry.id   2a92a87eafd5f488e64ac5efe7593d90
#
_cell.length_a   1.000
_cell.length_b   1.000
_cell.length_c   1.000
_cell.angle_alpha   90.00
_cell.angle_beta   90.00
_cell.angle_gamma   90.00
#
_symmetry.space_group_name_H-M   'P 1'
#
loop_
_entity.id
_entity.type
_entity.pdbx_description
1 polymer ?
#
loop_
_entity_poly.entity_id
_entity_poly.type
_entity_poly.pdbx_seq_one_letter_code
_entity_poly.pdbx_strand_id
1 'polypeptide(L)'
;MNRKQRRAEINRLQKSGIKRAEAIKVVETYYSVKALEEGKRVKLNYEFMIRHPDWKNQRDDFKEWVTAHKDEVFTVEYDKTKKEKKANDMKTMVCLKEDTTDPKWLFHASCLTEIATARIKLNDGKEVRVDIADSSSDEKINKAVQEALDRENLKTAK
;
A
#
# COMPACT_ATOMS: atom_id res chain seq x y z
N MET A 1 3.21 -1.76 20.24
CA MET A 1 4.10 -0.72 20.76
C MET A 1 3.66 -0.31 22.15
N ASN A 2 4.59 -0.25 23.07
CA ASN A 2 4.28 0.20 24.42
C ASN A 2 4.29 1.75 24.53
N ARG A 3 3.76 2.26 25.65
CA ARG A 3 3.63 3.69 25.90
C ARG A 3 4.98 4.44 25.89
N LYS A 4 6.03 3.78 26.36
CA LYS A 4 7.39 4.34 26.41
C LYS A 4 7.98 4.52 25.01
N GLN A 5 7.85 3.52 24.16
CA GLN A 5 8.32 3.56 22.77
C GLN A 5 7.59 4.62 21.97
N ARG A 6 6.27 4.74 22.17
CA ARG A 6 5.45 5.77 21.52
C ARG A 6 5.91 7.18 21.88
N ARG A 7 6.17 7.44 23.15
CA ARG A 7 6.67 8.75 23.61
C ARG A 7 8.06 9.05 23.04
N ALA A 8 8.93 8.06 23.01
CA ALA A 8 10.29 8.21 22.46
C ALA A 8 10.24 8.59 20.97
N GLU A 9 9.37 7.97 20.19
CA GLU A 9 9.22 8.26 18.78
C GLU A 9 8.61 9.65 18.53
N ILE A 10 7.60 10.05 19.30
CA ILE A 10 7.04 11.40 19.25
C ILE A 10 8.12 12.45 19.57
N ASN A 11 8.92 12.22 20.61
CA ASN A 11 10.00 13.11 20.99
C ASN A 11 11.08 13.21 19.90
N ARG A 12 11.42 12.09 19.26
CA ARG A 12 12.36 12.06 18.13
C ARG A 12 11.89 12.96 16.99
N LEU A 13 10.62 12.84 16.63
CA LEU A 13 10.02 13.65 15.56
C LEU A 13 9.96 15.13 15.91
N GLN A 14 9.66 15.47 17.17
CA GLN A 14 9.69 16.85 17.63
C GLN A 14 11.11 17.47 17.56
N LYS A 15 12.13 16.70 17.90
CA LYS A 15 13.53 17.13 17.79
C LYS A 15 13.95 17.39 16.35
N SER A 16 13.34 16.73 15.38
CA SER A 16 13.59 16.96 13.96
C SER A 16 12.82 18.17 13.38
N GLY A 17 12.10 18.93 14.22
CA GLY A 17 11.41 20.15 13.84
C GLY A 17 9.92 20.00 13.54
N ILE A 18 9.32 18.86 13.86
CA ILE A 18 7.90 18.60 13.59
C ILE A 18 7.07 19.00 14.81
N LYS A 19 5.94 19.65 14.58
CA LYS A 19 5.00 20.02 15.63
C LYS A 19 4.45 18.76 16.32
N ARG A 20 4.23 18.87 17.64
CA ARG A 20 3.76 17.75 18.46
C ARG A 20 2.48 17.08 17.91
N ALA A 21 1.50 17.86 17.47
CA ALA A 21 0.25 17.33 16.91
C ALA A 21 0.47 16.49 15.66
N GLU A 22 1.37 16.91 14.78
CA GLU A 22 1.75 16.16 13.57
C GLU A 22 2.54 14.90 13.94
N ALA A 23 3.47 15.00 14.89
CA ALA A 23 4.25 13.86 15.36
C ALA A 23 3.35 12.77 15.95
N ILE A 24 2.36 13.14 16.77
CA ILE A 24 1.38 12.20 17.32
C ILE A 24 0.60 11.52 16.19
N LYS A 25 0.15 12.28 15.20
CA LYS A 25 -0.62 11.77 14.07
C LYS A 25 0.18 10.76 13.24
N VAL A 26 1.44 11.06 12.97
CA VAL A 26 2.35 10.16 12.25
C VAL A 26 2.55 8.86 13.02
N VAL A 27 2.81 8.95 14.31
CA VAL A 27 3.03 7.77 15.17
C VAL A 27 1.76 6.92 15.25
N GLU A 28 0.60 7.53 15.44
CA GLU A 28 -0.68 6.82 15.46
C GLU A 28 -0.99 6.11 14.16
N THR A 29 -0.77 6.77 13.02
CA THR A 29 -0.97 6.18 11.69
C THR A 29 -0.04 4.98 11.49
N TYR A 30 1.23 5.12 11.84
CA TYR A 30 2.23 4.06 11.68
C TYR A 30 1.90 2.82 12.52
N TYR A 31 1.46 3.01 13.76
CA TYR A 31 1.25 1.89 14.69
C TYR A 31 -0.18 1.35 14.76
N SER A 32 -1.15 2.05 14.18
CA SER A 32 -2.53 1.57 14.08
C SER A 32 -2.78 0.71 12.84
N VAL A 33 -1.82 0.64 11.94
CA VAL A 33 -1.99 -0.06 10.68
C VAL A 33 -2.02 -1.57 10.90
N LYS A 34 -3.03 -2.21 10.33
CA LYS A 34 -3.14 -3.67 10.32
C LYS A 34 -2.11 -4.27 9.37
N ALA A 35 -1.62 -5.45 9.73
CA ALA A 35 -0.79 -6.24 8.83
C ALA A 35 -1.52 -6.53 7.52
N LEU A 36 -0.78 -6.50 6.41
CA LEU A 36 -1.31 -6.82 5.08
C LEU A 36 -1.10 -8.30 4.78
N GLU A 37 -2.12 -8.95 4.23
CA GLU A 37 -2.02 -10.32 3.76
C GLU A 37 -1.34 -10.39 2.40
N GLU A 38 -0.55 -11.45 2.17
CA GLU A 38 0.02 -11.72 0.85
C GLU A 38 -1.09 -11.91 -0.20
N GLY A 39 -0.91 -11.32 -1.36
CA GLY A 39 -1.89 -11.35 -2.45
C GLY A 39 -2.87 -10.20 -2.48
N LYS A 40 -2.90 -9.35 -1.46
CA LYS A 40 -3.75 -8.15 -1.47
C LYS A 40 -3.29 -7.14 -2.53
N ARG A 41 -4.26 -6.45 -3.14
CA ARG A 41 -3.99 -5.38 -4.11
C ARG A 41 -3.88 -4.05 -3.38
N VAL A 42 -2.84 -3.30 -3.67
CA VAL A 42 -2.51 -2.05 -2.98
C VAL A 42 -2.00 -1.00 -3.95
N LYS A 43 -2.10 0.27 -3.54
CA LYS A 43 -1.41 1.41 -4.17
C LYS A 43 -0.47 2.04 -3.15
N LEU A 44 0.57 2.71 -3.64
CA LEU A 44 1.43 3.53 -2.78
C LEU A 44 0.63 4.69 -2.21
N ASN A 45 0.70 4.88 -0.91
CA ASN A 45 0.15 6.06 -0.24
C ASN A 45 1.15 7.21 -0.35
N TYR A 46 1.26 7.75 -1.56
CA TYR A 46 2.28 8.74 -1.91
C TYR A 46 2.20 10.00 -1.05
N GLU A 47 1.01 10.52 -0.80
CA GLU A 47 0.83 11.71 0.04
C GLU A 47 1.33 11.50 1.47
N PHE A 48 1.04 10.35 2.06
CA PHE A 48 1.55 9.99 3.38
C PHE A 48 3.08 9.91 3.37
N MET A 49 3.65 9.28 2.35
CA MET A 49 5.10 9.09 2.25
C MET A 49 5.86 10.41 2.12
N ILE A 50 5.41 11.32 1.24
CA ILE A 50 6.08 12.61 1.03
C ILE A 50 5.94 13.56 2.22
N ARG A 51 4.88 13.41 3.00
CA ARG A 51 4.66 14.20 4.23
C ARG A 51 5.37 13.62 5.44
N HIS A 52 5.85 12.38 5.32
CA HIS A 52 6.59 11.76 6.42
C HIS A 52 7.93 12.49 6.63
N PRO A 53 8.29 12.78 7.91
CA PRO A 53 9.54 13.51 8.22
C PRO A 53 10.81 12.88 7.67
N ASP A 54 10.84 11.56 7.58
CA ASP A 54 12.00 10.83 7.09
C ASP A 54 12.09 10.77 5.56
N TRP A 55 11.10 11.30 4.83
CA TRP A 55 11.11 11.30 3.35
C TRP A 55 12.35 11.97 2.78
N LYS A 56 12.72 13.13 3.30
CA LYS A 56 13.90 13.89 2.85
C LYS A 56 15.22 13.12 3.03
N ASN A 57 15.24 12.17 3.97
CA ASN A 57 16.42 11.36 4.29
C ASN A 57 16.46 10.04 3.52
N GLN A 58 15.45 9.73 2.73
CA GLN A 58 15.42 8.52 1.92
C GLN A 58 16.41 8.62 0.75
N ARG A 59 16.84 7.46 0.23
CA ARG A 59 17.70 7.41 -0.95
C ARG A 59 17.00 7.99 -2.16
N ASP A 60 17.74 8.67 -3.00
CA ASP A 60 17.20 9.32 -4.20
C ASP A 60 16.59 8.30 -5.17
N ASP A 61 17.22 7.14 -5.35
CA ASP A 61 16.69 6.05 -6.19
C ASP A 61 15.34 5.52 -5.68
N PHE A 62 15.17 5.41 -4.37
CA PHE A 62 13.89 5.03 -3.77
C PHE A 62 12.81 6.09 -4.01
N LYS A 63 13.12 7.36 -3.78
CA LYS A 63 12.18 8.47 -4.01
C LYS A 63 11.76 8.57 -5.47
N GLU A 64 12.68 8.39 -6.40
CA GLU A 64 12.40 8.37 -7.84
C GLU A 64 11.49 7.20 -8.21
N TRP A 65 11.77 6.00 -7.69
CA TRP A 65 10.95 4.83 -7.94
C TRP A 65 9.51 5.01 -7.45
N VAL A 66 9.35 5.49 -6.22
CA VAL A 66 8.03 5.75 -5.62
C VAL A 66 7.26 6.78 -6.45
N THR A 67 7.89 7.87 -6.84
CA THR A 67 7.26 8.92 -7.64
C THR A 67 6.83 8.42 -9.02
N ALA A 68 7.65 7.59 -9.65
CA ALA A 68 7.34 7.02 -10.96
C ALA A 68 6.17 6.00 -10.91
N HIS A 69 5.99 5.32 -9.78
CA HIS A 69 5.01 4.23 -9.64
C HIS A 69 3.81 4.59 -8.74
N LYS A 70 3.66 5.83 -8.34
CA LYS A 70 2.64 6.28 -7.38
C LYS A 70 1.19 5.97 -7.76
N ASP A 71 0.90 5.83 -9.05
CA ASP A 71 -0.47 5.58 -9.54
C ASP A 71 -0.69 4.12 -9.95
N GLU A 72 0.31 3.28 -9.82
CA GLU A 72 0.23 1.87 -10.19
C GLU A 72 -0.39 1.02 -9.07
N VAL A 73 -1.01 -0.08 -9.46
CA VAL A 73 -1.57 -1.07 -8.54
C VAL A 73 -0.58 -2.23 -8.40
N PHE A 74 -0.33 -2.63 -7.17
CA PHE A 74 0.62 -3.68 -6.83
C PHE A 74 -0.04 -4.81 -6.04
N THR A 75 0.64 -5.95 -6.00
CA THR A 75 0.25 -7.11 -5.21
C THR A 75 1.22 -7.29 -4.06
N VAL A 76 0.71 -7.42 -2.85
CA VAL A 76 1.52 -7.66 -1.65
C VAL A 76 2.22 -9.01 -1.74
N GLU A 77 3.52 -9.02 -1.48
CA GLU A 77 4.36 -10.22 -1.43
C GLU A 77 5.21 -10.17 -0.16
N TYR A 78 5.33 -11.31 0.51
CA TYR A 78 6.21 -11.41 1.67
C TYR A 78 7.65 -11.69 1.24
N ASP A 79 8.61 -11.08 1.94
CA ASP A 79 10.02 -11.34 1.72
C ASP A 79 10.39 -12.73 2.27
N LYS A 80 10.55 -13.70 1.38
CA LYS A 80 10.87 -15.10 1.71
C LYS A 80 12.36 -15.34 1.93
N THR A 81 13.20 -14.33 1.72
CA THR A 81 14.66 -14.44 1.92
C THR A 81 15.04 -14.31 3.40
N LYS A 82 14.17 -13.72 4.22
CA LYS A 82 14.40 -13.58 5.67
C LYS A 82 13.67 -14.67 6.42
N LYS A 83 14.41 -15.42 7.25
CA LYS A 83 13.81 -16.35 8.20
C LYS A 83 13.02 -15.57 9.24
N GLU A 84 11.76 -15.91 9.41
CA GLU A 84 10.91 -15.32 10.44
C GLU A 84 11.48 -15.58 11.83
N LYS A 85 11.90 -14.52 12.50
CA LYS A 85 12.23 -14.58 13.93
C LYS A 85 10.98 -14.40 14.79
N LYS A 86 9.97 -13.65 14.29
CA LYS A 86 8.67 -13.44 14.95
C LYS A 86 7.59 -13.27 13.89
N ALA A 87 6.51 -14.05 13.98
CA ALA A 87 5.41 -14.06 13.02
C ALA A 87 4.72 -12.69 12.84
N ASN A 88 4.82 -11.77 13.82
CA ASN A 88 4.18 -10.46 13.74
C ASN A 88 5.01 -9.39 13.04
N ASP A 89 6.34 -9.55 12.95
CA ASP A 89 7.21 -8.52 12.36
C ASP A 89 7.16 -8.52 10.83
N MET A 90 6.88 -9.64 10.20
CA MET A 90 6.87 -9.76 8.74
C MET A 90 5.58 -9.30 8.07
N LYS A 91 4.48 -9.22 8.80
CA LYS A 91 3.16 -8.85 8.25
C LYS A 91 2.99 -7.35 8.03
N THR A 92 3.79 -6.52 8.69
CA THR A 92 3.77 -5.06 8.54
C THR A 92 4.79 -4.53 7.56
N MET A 93 5.82 -5.33 7.23
CA MET A 93 6.82 -5.02 6.21
C MET A 93 6.66 -5.98 5.05
N VAL A 94 6.36 -5.45 3.87
CA VAL A 94 6.04 -6.24 2.69
C VAL A 94 6.81 -5.77 1.46
N CYS A 95 6.96 -6.65 0.48
CA CYS A 95 7.41 -6.33 -0.86
C CYS A 95 6.22 -6.18 -1.81
N LEU A 96 6.50 -5.72 -3.02
CA LEU A 96 5.51 -5.64 -4.09
C LEU A 96 5.92 -6.63 -5.19
N LYS A 97 5.00 -7.50 -5.60
CA LYS A 97 5.27 -8.56 -6.58
C LYS A 97 5.76 -7.99 -7.92
N GLU A 98 5.20 -6.88 -8.34
CA GLU A 98 5.50 -6.20 -9.61
C GLU A 98 6.78 -5.36 -9.57
N ASP A 99 7.40 -5.20 -8.39
CA ASP A 99 8.69 -4.53 -8.25
C ASP A 99 9.79 -5.37 -8.89
N THR A 100 10.47 -4.82 -9.87
CA THR A 100 11.54 -5.48 -10.63
C THR A 100 12.94 -5.15 -10.11
N THR A 101 13.04 -4.36 -9.05
CA THR A 101 14.33 -4.05 -8.42
C THR A 101 14.92 -5.27 -7.71
N ASP A 102 16.24 -5.32 -7.60
CA ASP A 102 16.95 -6.41 -6.91
C ASP A 102 18.03 -5.82 -5.99
N PRO A 103 17.88 -5.95 -4.65
CA PRO A 103 16.73 -6.49 -3.94
C PRO A 103 15.49 -5.57 -4.05
N LYS A 104 14.30 -6.16 -3.91
CA LYS A 104 13.05 -5.41 -3.90
C LYS A 104 12.98 -4.43 -2.72
N TRP A 105 12.29 -3.31 -2.94
CA TRP A 105 12.03 -2.36 -1.86
C TRP A 105 11.08 -2.96 -0.82
N LEU A 106 11.35 -2.69 0.44
CA LEU A 106 10.46 -3.05 1.54
C LEU A 106 9.60 -1.84 1.91
N PHE A 107 8.30 -2.09 2.07
CA PHE A 107 7.33 -1.06 2.46
C PHE A 107 6.66 -1.44 3.76
N HIS A 108 6.55 -0.47 4.67
CA HIS A 108 5.67 -0.62 5.82
C HIS A 108 4.22 -0.50 5.36
N ALA A 109 3.31 -1.23 6.00
CA ALA A 109 1.89 -1.25 5.65
C ALA A 109 1.22 0.13 5.65
N SER A 110 1.72 1.08 6.47
CA SER A 110 1.25 2.47 6.48
C SER A 110 1.52 3.22 5.17
N CYS A 111 2.50 2.78 4.39
CA CYS A 111 2.85 3.36 3.10
C CYS A 111 2.00 2.84 1.95
N LEU A 112 1.10 1.89 2.21
CA LEU A 112 0.28 1.23 1.21
C LEU A 112 -1.20 1.41 1.53
N THR A 113 -2.00 1.66 0.50
CA THR A 113 -3.45 1.75 0.61
C THR A 113 -4.07 0.53 -0.06
N GLU A 114 -4.86 -0.22 0.69
CA GLU A 114 -5.58 -1.38 0.17
C GLU A 114 -6.63 -0.96 -0.84
N ILE A 115 -6.70 -1.69 -1.97
CA ILE A 115 -7.68 -1.45 -3.03
C ILE A 115 -8.76 -2.50 -2.96
N ALA A 116 -10.02 -2.07 -3.01
CA ALA A 116 -11.14 -2.98 -3.10
C ALA A 116 -11.09 -3.76 -4.42
N THR A 117 -11.35 -5.06 -4.35
CA THR A 117 -11.40 -5.95 -5.51
C THR A 117 -12.77 -6.58 -5.59
N ALA A 118 -13.45 -6.42 -6.73
CA ALA A 118 -14.69 -7.11 -7.02
C ALA A 118 -14.42 -8.33 -7.89
N ARG A 119 -15.11 -9.44 -7.60
CA ARG A 119 -15.11 -10.65 -8.43
C ARG A 119 -16.48 -10.78 -9.08
N ILE A 120 -16.51 -10.83 -10.40
CA ILE A 120 -17.74 -10.90 -11.17
C ILE A 120 -17.75 -12.21 -11.93
N LYS A 121 -18.79 -13.02 -11.71
CA LYS A 121 -19.04 -14.23 -12.52
C LYS A 121 -19.79 -13.83 -13.79
N LEU A 122 -19.22 -14.17 -14.92
CA LEU A 122 -19.87 -14.01 -16.22
C LEU A 122 -20.82 -15.21 -16.49
N ASN A 123 -21.74 -15.04 -17.43
CA ASN A 123 -22.71 -16.05 -17.82
C ASN A 123 -22.08 -17.34 -18.37
N ASP A 124 -20.84 -17.27 -18.87
CA ASP A 124 -20.08 -18.42 -19.38
C ASP A 124 -19.28 -19.17 -18.28
N GLY A 125 -19.45 -18.77 -17.02
CA GLY A 125 -18.74 -19.37 -15.87
C GLY A 125 -17.36 -18.77 -15.61
N LYS A 126 -16.88 -17.87 -16.44
CA LYS A 126 -15.61 -17.15 -16.18
C LYS A 126 -15.78 -16.13 -15.07
N GLU A 127 -14.71 -15.94 -14.31
CA GLU A 127 -14.64 -14.95 -13.24
C GLU A 127 -13.72 -13.80 -13.67
N VAL A 128 -14.23 -12.56 -13.58
CA VAL A 128 -13.47 -11.34 -13.85
C VAL A 128 -13.17 -10.66 -12.53
N ARG A 129 -11.89 -10.35 -12.31
CA ARG A 129 -11.41 -9.61 -11.14
C ARG A 129 -11.24 -8.14 -11.51
N VAL A 130 -11.89 -7.26 -10.75
CA VAL A 130 -11.85 -5.81 -10.97
C VAL A 130 -11.23 -5.12 -9.78
N ASP A 131 -10.14 -4.42 -9.99
CA ASP A 131 -9.52 -3.57 -8.98
C ASP A 131 -10.23 -2.21 -8.97
N ILE A 132 -10.79 -1.85 -7.82
CA ILE A 132 -11.53 -0.60 -7.64
C ILE A 132 -10.62 0.39 -6.94
N ALA A 133 -10.01 1.30 -7.71
CA ALA A 133 -9.06 2.29 -7.20
C ALA A 133 -9.73 3.35 -6.30
N ASP A 134 -11.02 3.60 -6.50
CA ASP A 134 -11.80 4.55 -5.72
C ASP A 134 -13.16 3.95 -5.37
N SER A 135 -13.34 3.57 -4.11
CA SER A 135 -14.58 3.02 -3.58
C SER A 135 -15.39 4.04 -2.77
N SER A 136 -15.11 5.35 -2.95
CA SER A 136 -15.74 6.41 -2.16
C SER A 136 -17.24 6.62 -2.45
N SER A 137 -17.74 6.11 -3.58
CA SER A 137 -19.16 6.17 -3.93
C SER A 137 -19.57 4.95 -4.77
N ASP A 138 -20.85 4.58 -4.67
CA ASP A 138 -21.40 3.48 -5.47
C ASP A 138 -21.30 3.77 -6.98
N GLU A 139 -21.46 5.02 -7.38
CA GLU A 139 -21.30 5.46 -8.76
C GLU A 139 -19.90 5.17 -9.32
N LYS A 140 -18.85 5.46 -8.55
CA LYS A 140 -17.46 5.20 -8.95
C LYS A 140 -17.17 3.70 -9.01
N ILE A 141 -17.72 2.92 -8.08
CA ILE A 141 -17.62 1.45 -8.08
C ILE A 141 -18.28 0.90 -9.33
N ASN A 142 -19.51 1.31 -9.63
CA ASN A 142 -20.27 0.85 -10.79
C ASN A 142 -19.58 1.20 -12.09
N LYS A 143 -19.00 2.40 -12.18
CA LYS A 143 -18.23 2.84 -13.34
C LYS A 143 -17.01 1.96 -13.59
N ALA A 144 -16.24 1.66 -12.55
CA ALA A 144 -15.05 0.79 -12.62
C ALA A 144 -15.45 -0.63 -13.07
N VAL A 145 -16.52 -1.17 -12.54
CA VAL A 145 -17.07 -2.49 -12.90
C VAL A 145 -17.51 -2.49 -14.36
N GLN A 146 -18.24 -1.47 -14.80
CA GLN A 146 -18.72 -1.38 -16.19
C GLN A 146 -17.57 -1.27 -17.20
N GLU A 147 -16.55 -0.46 -16.90
CA GLU A 147 -15.36 -0.34 -17.75
C GLU A 147 -14.61 -1.67 -17.89
N ALA A 148 -14.53 -2.45 -16.81
CA ALA A 148 -13.89 -3.77 -16.82
C ALA A 148 -14.69 -4.77 -17.65
N LEU A 149 -16.02 -4.76 -17.54
CA LEU A 149 -16.92 -5.62 -18.33
C LEU A 149 -16.84 -5.27 -19.82
N ASP A 150 -16.79 -4.00 -20.16
CA ASP A 150 -16.67 -3.54 -21.55
C ASP A 150 -15.34 -4.01 -22.17
N ARG A 151 -14.24 -3.96 -21.42
CA ARG A 151 -12.95 -4.48 -21.87
C ARG A 151 -12.98 -5.99 -22.15
N GLU A 152 -13.63 -6.77 -21.28
CA GLU A 152 -13.79 -8.21 -21.48
C GLU A 152 -14.65 -8.52 -22.71
N ASN A 153 -15.74 -7.79 -22.91
CA ASN A 153 -16.60 -7.94 -24.08
C ASN A 153 -15.85 -7.64 -25.40
N LEU A 154 -14.99 -6.63 -25.41
CA LEU A 154 -14.13 -6.31 -26.55
C LEU A 154 -13.13 -7.43 -26.87
N LYS A 155 -12.61 -8.12 -25.84
CA LYS A 155 -11.71 -9.27 -26.01
C LYS A 155 -12.43 -10.50 -26.56
N THR A 156 -13.69 -10.68 -26.21
CA THR A 156 -14.49 -11.86 -26.61
C THR A 156 -15.17 -11.65 -27.97
N ALA A 157 -15.26 -10.43 -28.51
CA ALA A 157 -15.85 -10.10 -29.77
C ALA A 157 -14.93 -10.32 -30.99
N LYS A 158 -13.72 -10.83 -30.77
CA LYS A 158 -12.77 -11.15 -31.85
C LYS A 158 -12.86 -12.61 -32.28
#